data_f69c1cf9190f78e7d72576c61a6b8841
#
_entry.id   f69c1cf9190f78e7d72576c61a6b8841
#
_cell.length_a   1.000
_cell.length_b   1.000
_cell.length_c   1.000
_cell.angle_alpha   90.00
_cell.angle_beta   90.00
_cell.angle_gamma   90.00
#
_symmetry.space_group_name_H-M   'P 1'
#
loop_
_entity.id
_entity.type
_entity.pdbx_description
1 polymer ?
#
loop_
_entity_poly.entity_id
_entity_poly.type
_entity_poly.pdbx_seq_one_letter_code
_entity_poly.pdbx_strand_id
1 'polypeptide(L)'
;MNRRSFIGGLAAAAATAQTQTPPAPAISPVPTSRDWTNVQPVQYPDPDIVALDPKFRRYMIGNTAMKRLYIGTSWAEGPAWNGAGKFLVWSDIPANTQLRWIEDDSRVTTFRNPAGYSNGNTFDYEGRQLSCEHGGRRVVRYEINGTVTVIADKFEGKHLNSPNDIVVHPDGGIWFTDPPYGINGNYEGYQAEKEVKEAVYRVDPKTAQIVKVTDEVVAPNGLCFSPDYKRLYVADTGSRETKVWDVAANRLSNGKLFIKLDVPGTGAGSGFDGIRCDVDGNVWGGARPGVQIIAPTGQRIGMIRLPENCANVCFGGPRRNRLFMTASQSLYSLYVQTRGAHIC
;
A
#
# COMPACT_ATOMS: atom_id res chain seq x y z
N MET A 1 82.52 -45.03 -0.53
CA MET A 1 82.05 -44.16 0.53
C MET A 1 81.08 -43.12 -0.10
N ASN A 2 79.81 -43.37 0.02
CA ASN A 2 78.76 -42.54 -0.63
C ASN A 2 78.23 -41.53 0.35
N ARG A 3 78.34 -40.25 0.01
CA ARG A 3 77.61 -39.16 0.70
C ARG A 3 76.34 -38.89 -0.09
N ARG A 4 75.17 -39.10 0.53
CA ARG A 4 73.88 -38.67 0.04
C ARG A 4 73.56 -37.33 0.69
N SER A 5 73.34 -36.28 -0.13
CA SER A 5 72.84 -34.98 0.29
C SER A 5 71.35 -35.03 0.30
N PHE A 6 70.74 -34.63 1.44
CA PHE A 6 69.28 -34.38 1.59
C PHE A 6 69.04 -32.93 1.26
N ILE A 7 68.24 -32.67 0.24
CA ILE A 7 67.70 -31.33 -0.02
C ILE A 7 66.27 -31.33 0.49
N GLY A 8 66.02 -30.63 1.59
CA GLY A 8 64.68 -30.40 2.12
C GLY A 8 64.09 -29.16 1.45
N GLY A 9 63.04 -29.34 0.65
CA GLY A 9 62.29 -28.25 0.07
C GLY A 9 61.27 -27.68 1.08
N LEU A 10 61.44 -26.44 1.46
CA LEU A 10 60.39 -25.68 2.17
C LEU A 10 59.33 -25.21 1.14
N ALA A 11 58.14 -25.76 1.20
CA ALA A 11 56.99 -25.24 0.49
C ALA A 11 56.40 -24.11 1.35
N ALA A 12 56.54 -22.85 0.89
CA ALA A 12 55.85 -21.70 1.49
C ALA A 12 54.41 -21.67 0.99
N ALA A 13 53.47 -21.95 1.90
CA ALA A 13 52.04 -21.74 1.65
C ALA A 13 51.75 -20.26 1.68
N ALA A 14 51.49 -19.65 0.52
CA ALA A 14 50.94 -18.28 0.44
C ALA A 14 49.47 -18.28 0.86
N ALA A 15 49.20 -17.83 2.06
CA ALA A 15 47.82 -17.55 2.48
C ALA A 15 47.32 -16.27 1.77
N THR A 16 46.45 -16.46 0.78
CA THR A 16 45.70 -15.33 0.18
C THR A 16 44.70 -14.82 1.21
N ALA A 17 45.02 -13.70 1.83
CA ALA A 17 44.05 -12.96 2.63
C ALA A 17 42.93 -12.44 1.71
N GLN A 18 41.76 -13.05 1.77
CA GLN A 18 40.57 -12.48 1.16
C GLN A 18 40.26 -11.19 1.91
N THR A 19 40.53 -10.06 1.30
CA THR A 19 40.04 -8.76 1.78
C THR A 19 38.52 -8.76 1.67
N GLN A 20 37.81 -9.02 2.78
CA GLN A 20 36.38 -8.81 2.85
C GLN A 20 36.12 -7.32 2.64
N THR A 21 35.47 -6.98 1.53
CA THR A 21 34.94 -5.62 1.32
C THR A 21 34.01 -5.32 2.48
N PRO A 22 34.19 -4.20 3.19
CA PRO A 22 33.30 -3.83 4.29
C PRO A 22 31.86 -3.76 3.75
N PRO A 23 30.86 -4.23 4.52
CA PRO A 23 29.47 -4.15 4.10
C PRO A 23 29.12 -2.69 3.78
N ALA A 24 28.39 -2.49 2.67
CA ALA A 24 27.91 -1.15 2.31
C ALA A 24 27.17 -0.53 3.51
N PRO A 25 27.38 0.77 3.80
CA PRO A 25 26.73 1.41 4.93
C PRO A 25 25.20 1.25 4.82
N ALA A 26 24.56 0.91 5.93
CA ALA A 26 23.12 0.73 5.98
C ALA A 26 22.44 2.05 5.55
N ILE A 27 21.55 1.98 4.58
CA ILE A 27 20.80 3.13 4.11
C ILE A 27 19.83 3.56 5.22
N SER A 28 20.00 4.81 5.69
CA SER A 28 19.15 5.37 6.74
C SER A 28 17.69 5.38 6.32
N PRO A 29 16.76 4.93 7.17
CA PRO A 29 15.33 5.09 6.94
C PRO A 29 14.83 6.53 7.20
N VAL A 30 15.63 7.36 7.87
CA VAL A 30 15.25 8.74 8.20
C VAL A 30 15.25 9.59 6.94
N PRO A 31 14.16 10.34 6.66
CA PRO A 31 14.10 11.23 5.51
C PRO A 31 15.09 12.40 5.66
N THR A 32 15.47 12.96 4.53
CA THR A 32 16.27 14.17 4.48
C THR A 32 15.46 15.34 5.04
N SER A 33 16.09 16.15 5.89
CA SER A 33 15.45 17.38 6.36
C SER A 33 15.21 18.32 5.17
N ARG A 34 13.97 18.78 5.00
CA ARG A 34 13.60 19.71 3.93
C ARG A 34 12.45 20.62 4.35
N ASP A 35 12.31 21.73 3.65
CA ASP A 35 11.12 22.58 3.72
C ASP A 35 9.97 21.96 2.91
N TRP A 36 8.90 21.58 3.59
CA TRP A 36 7.71 21.02 2.99
C TRP A 36 6.68 22.08 2.56
N THR A 37 6.97 23.36 2.73
CA THR A 37 6.10 24.45 2.24
C THR A 37 6.28 24.71 0.75
N ASN A 38 7.28 24.09 0.11
CA ASN A 38 7.70 24.28 -1.28
C ASN A 38 8.23 25.69 -1.59
N VAL A 39 8.65 26.45 -0.58
CA VAL A 39 9.24 27.79 -0.73
C VAL A 39 10.73 27.70 -1.05
N GLN A 40 11.42 26.69 -0.52
CA GLN A 40 12.85 26.48 -0.77
C GLN A 40 13.08 25.54 -1.94
N PRO A 41 14.15 25.74 -2.73
CA PRO A 41 14.56 24.83 -3.78
C PRO A 41 14.81 23.42 -3.24
N VAL A 42 14.46 22.40 -4.02
CA VAL A 42 14.75 21.00 -3.72
C VAL A 42 15.94 20.50 -4.52
N GLN A 43 16.70 19.58 -3.95
CA GLN A 43 17.81 18.93 -4.63
C GLN A 43 17.28 17.83 -5.57
N TYR A 44 17.90 17.73 -6.75
CA TYR A 44 17.65 16.64 -7.71
C TYR A 44 18.92 15.81 -7.93
N PRO A 45 18.82 14.48 -8.08
CA PRO A 45 17.62 13.65 -7.81
C PRO A 45 17.18 13.80 -6.35
N ASP A 46 15.88 13.62 -6.08
CA ASP A 46 15.34 13.71 -4.73
C ASP A 46 15.99 12.62 -3.84
N PRO A 47 16.70 13.02 -2.76
CA PRO A 47 17.47 12.08 -1.93
C PRO A 47 16.58 11.12 -1.13
N ASP A 48 15.28 11.39 -1.03
CA ASP A 48 14.33 10.53 -0.33
C ASP A 48 13.73 9.45 -1.21
N ILE A 49 14.08 9.42 -2.51
CA ILE A 49 13.75 8.32 -3.42
C ILE A 49 14.96 7.41 -3.52
N VAL A 50 14.95 6.29 -2.80
CA VAL A 50 16.11 5.45 -2.56
C VAL A 50 16.04 4.15 -3.36
N ALA A 51 17.02 3.92 -4.25
CA ALA A 51 17.21 2.64 -4.89
C ALA A 51 17.97 1.70 -3.95
N LEU A 52 17.29 0.64 -3.48
CA LEU A 52 17.88 -0.43 -2.69
C LEU A 52 18.49 -1.52 -3.59
N ASP A 53 17.96 -1.67 -4.80
CA ASP A 53 18.48 -2.50 -5.88
C ASP A 53 18.63 -1.64 -7.13
N PRO A 54 19.69 -1.80 -7.94
CA PRO A 54 19.88 -1.06 -9.19
C PRO A 54 18.67 -1.11 -10.15
N LYS A 55 17.88 -2.19 -10.11
CA LYS A 55 16.66 -2.35 -10.91
C LYS A 55 15.61 -1.28 -10.61
N PHE A 56 15.59 -0.73 -9.40
CA PHE A 56 14.62 0.31 -9.04
C PHE A 56 14.87 1.62 -9.78
N ARG A 57 16.10 1.91 -10.21
CA ARG A 57 16.45 3.17 -10.90
C ARG A 57 15.62 3.44 -12.14
N ARG A 58 15.11 2.39 -12.82
CA ARG A 58 14.22 2.53 -13.98
C ARG A 58 12.85 3.14 -13.65
N TYR A 59 12.45 3.13 -12.38
CA TYR A 59 11.18 3.68 -11.90
C TYR A 59 11.31 5.12 -11.38
N MET A 60 12.55 5.61 -11.25
CA MET A 60 12.85 6.94 -10.75
C MET A 60 12.87 7.96 -11.90
N ILE A 61 12.37 9.15 -11.62
CA ILE A 61 12.50 10.32 -12.50
C ILE A 61 13.49 11.28 -11.85
N GLY A 62 14.64 11.55 -12.52
CA GLY A 62 15.75 12.27 -11.93
C GLY A 62 15.49 13.77 -11.65
N ASN A 63 14.48 14.35 -12.30
CA ASN A 63 14.13 15.78 -12.17
C ASN A 63 12.73 16.00 -11.59
N THR A 64 12.26 15.07 -10.76
CA THR A 64 11.04 15.24 -9.97
C THR A 64 11.35 15.15 -8.48
N ALA A 65 10.60 15.87 -7.68
CA ALA A 65 10.66 15.80 -6.23
C ALA A 65 9.30 15.42 -5.66
N MET A 66 9.36 14.81 -4.50
CA MET A 66 8.18 14.55 -3.68
C MET A 66 7.58 15.87 -3.21
N LYS A 67 6.26 16.01 -3.34
CA LYS A 67 5.52 17.19 -2.89
C LYS A 67 4.51 16.81 -1.83
N ARG A 68 4.40 17.61 -0.78
CA ARG A 68 3.27 17.58 0.13
C ARG A 68 2.16 18.44 -0.47
N LEU A 69 1.03 17.83 -0.79
CA LEU A 69 -0.11 18.51 -1.40
C LEU A 69 -1.07 19.07 -0.37
N TYR A 70 -1.14 18.44 0.81
CA TYR A 70 -2.03 18.83 1.90
C TYR A 70 -1.47 18.39 3.24
N ILE A 71 -1.79 19.17 4.27
CA ILE A 71 -1.60 18.84 5.69
C ILE A 71 -2.84 19.30 6.45
N GLY A 72 -3.28 18.53 7.44
CA GLY A 72 -4.40 18.88 8.31
C GLY A 72 -5.40 17.77 8.54
N THR A 73 -5.10 16.52 8.10
CA THR A 73 -5.86 15.33 8.50
C THR A 73 -5.44 14.88 9.91
N SER A 74 -6.33 14.16 10.58
CA SER A 74 -6.02 13.44 11.81
C SER A 74 -5.38 12.10 11.51
N TRP A 75 -5.93 11.37 10.51
CA TRP A 75 -5.37 10.13 9.97
C TRP A 75 -5.81 9.95 8.52
N ALA A 76 -4.89 10.25 7.60
CA ALA A 76 -5.12 10.20 6.16
C ALA A 76 -5.05 8.77 5.62
N GLU A 77 -6.12 8.31 4.97
CA GLU A 77 -6.29 6.94 4.47
C GLU A 77 -7.02 6.86 3.13
N GLY A 78 -6.99 5.66 2.54
CA GLY A 78 -7.81 5.21 1.42
C GLY A 78 -7.81 6.12 0.20
N PRO A 79 -6.64 6.48 -0.36
CA PRO A 79 -6.60 7.34 -1.53
C PRO A 79 -7.10 6.60 -2.78
N ALA A 80 -7.96 7.24 -3.57
CA ALA A 80 -8.47 6.71 -4.82
C ALA A 80 -8.55 7.80 -5.90
N TRP A 81 -8.07 7.48 -7.10
CA TRP A 81 -8.03 8.40 -8.23
C TRP A 81 -9.25 8.22 -9.14
N ASN A 82 -9.99 9.29 -9.38
CA ASN A 82 -11.01 9.36 -10.43
C ASN A 82 -10.43 9.94 -11.71
N GLY A 83 -10.22 9.08 -12.71
CA GLY A 83 -9.61 9.49 -13.98
C GLY A 83 -10.51 10.37 -14.84
N ALA A 84 -11.83 10.19 -14.78
CA ALA A 84 -12.78 11.00 -15.53
C ALA A 84 -12.92 12.41 -14.95
N GLY A 85 -13.00 12.51 -13.64
CA GLY A 85 -13.12 13.78 -12.94
C GLY A 85 -11.79 14.45 -12.62
N LYS A 86 -10.64 13.79 -12.89
CA LYS A 86 -9.27 14.28 -12.61
C LYS A 86 -9.08 14.75 -11.17
N PHE A 87 -9.50 13.92 -10.22
CA PHE A 87 -9.36 14.22 -8.80
C PHE A 87 -8.99 12.98 -8.01
N LEU A 88 -8.33 13.20 -6.87
CA LEU A 88 -8.10 12.19 -5.84
C LEU A 88 -9.09 12.41 -4.71
N VAL A 89 -9.70 11.33 -4.22
CA VAL A 89 -10.38 11.32 -2.91
C VAL A 89 -9.52 10.58 -1.91
N TRP A 90 -9.61 10.97 -0.63
CA TRP A 90 -9.06 10.20 0.48
C TRP A 90 -9.88 10.46 1.74
N SER A 91 -9.71 9.60 2.72
CA SER A 91 -10.41 9.65 3.98
C SER A 91 -9.56 10.30 5.07
N ASP A 92 -10.16 11.16 5.88
CA ASP A 92 -9.71 11.49 7.23
C ASP A 92 -10.65 10.75 8.19
N ILE A 93 -10.22 9.55 8.62
CA ILE A 93 -11.11 8.63 9.33
C ILE A 93 -11.63 9.26 10.62
N PRO A 94 -10.75 9.76 11.55
CA PRO A 94 -11.25 10.30 12.82
C PRO A 94 -12.10 11.55 12.68
N ALA A 95 -11.84 12.34 11.64
CA ALA A 95 -12.66 13.52 11.34
C ALA A 95 -14.00 13.17 10.66
N ASN A 96 -14.21 11.89 10.36
CA ASN A 96 -15.41 11.40 9.65
C ASN A 96 -15.64 12.16 8.34
N THR A 97 -14.56 12.41 7.58
CA THR A 97 -14.57 13.27 6.40
C THR A 97 -13.82 12.63 5.25
N GLN A 98 -14.37 12.72 4.04
CA GLN A 98 -13.62 12.52 2.80
C GLN A 98 -13.19 13.87 2.25
N LEU A 99 -11.93 13.95 1.86
CA LEU A 99 -11.34 15.09 1.19
C LEU A 99 -11.13 14.80 -0.30
N ARG A 100 -11.04 15.84 -1.10
CA ARG A 100 -10.77 15.74 -2.53
C ARG A 100 -9.71 16.75 -2.94
N TRP A 101 -8.64 16.26 -3.59
CA TRP A 101 -7.66 17.07 -4.29
C TRP A 101 -7.99 17.10 -5.78
N ILE A 102 -8.07 18.31 -6.37
CA ILE A 102 -8.42 18.55 -7.77
C ILE A 102 -7.13 18.83 -8.54
N GLU A 103 -6.90 18.10 -9.66
CA GLU A 103 -5.63 18.19 -10.41
C GLU A 103 -5.46 19.54 -11.10
N ASP A 104 -6.53 20.09 -11.67
CA ASP A 104 -6.46 21.28 -12.52
C ASP A 104 -5.99 22.55 -11.75
N ASP A 105 -6.34 22.68 -10.48
CA ASP A 105 -5.98 23.87 -9.66
C ASP A 105 -5.25 23.50 -8.35
N SER A 106 -4.98 22.23 -8.12
CA SER A 106 -4.33 21.69 -6.91
C SER A 106 -5.07 22.02 -5.60
N ARG A 107 -6.35 22.37 -5.69
CA ARG A 107 -7.18 22.73 -4.52
C ARG A 107 -7.66 21.48 -3.79
N VAL A 108 -7.65 21.54 -2.46
CA VAL A 108 -8.28 20.55 -1.59
C VAL A 108 -9.63 21.07 -1.12
N THR A 109 -10.64 20.21 -1.17
CA THR A 109 -12.00 20.50 -0.70
C THR A 109 -12.54 19.35 0.12
N THR A 110 -13.47 19.63 1.04
CA THR A 110 -14.31 18.60 1.63
C THR A 110 -15.15 17.96 0.53
N PHE A 111 -15.08 16.64 0.43
CA PHE A 111 -15.85 15.90 -0.56
C PHE A 111 -17.12 15.31 0.05
N ARG A 112 -17.01 14.80 1.29
CA ARG A 112 -18.13 14.25 2.06
C ARG A 112 -17.93 14.49 3.56
N ASN A 113 -18.99 14.92 4.23
CA ASN A 113 -19.05 15.04 5.70
C ASN A 113 -20.52 15.03 6.14
N PRO A 114 -20.99 14.03 6.95
CA PRO A 114 -20.21 12.89 7.42
C PRO A 114 -19.90 11.89 6.30
N ALA A 115 -18.82 11.10 6.46
CA ALA A 115 -18.35 10.10 5.51
C ALA A 115 -18.49 8.66 6.02
N GLY A 116 -19.19 8.44 7.12
CA GLY A 116 -19.38 7.13 7.73
C GLY A 116 -18.10 6.55 8.34
N TYR A 117 -17.13 7.39 8.75
CA TYR A 117 -15.78 6.95 9.15
C TYR A 117 -15.16 6.09 8.06
N SER A 118 -15.22 6.58 6.81
CA SER A 118 -14.67 5.84 5.67
C SER A 118 -13.16 5.64 5.80
N ASN A 119 -12.68 4.48 5.35
CA ASN A 119 -11.27 4.16 5.23
C ASN A 119 -10.90 4.01 3.74
N GLY A 120 -10.78 2.79 3.22
CA GLY A 120 -10.42 2.50 1.85
C GLY A 120 -11.47 2.95 0.85
N ASN A 121 -11.02 3.51 -0.27
CA ASN A 121 -11.86 3.89 -1.39
C ASN A 121 -11.31 3.31 -2.69
N THR A 122 -12.19 3.13 -3.66
CA THR A 122 -11.85 2.82 -5.05
C THR A 122 -12.96 3.34 -5.97
N PHE A 123 -12.73 3.26 -7.28
CA PHE A 123 -13.77 3.50 -8.28
C PHE A 123 -14.00 2.23 -9.09
N ASP A 124 -15.23 1.93 -9.43
CA ASP A 124 -15.53 0.83 -10.34
C ASP A 124 -15.32 1.25 -11.82
N TYR A 125 -15.50 0.31 -12.71
CA TYR A 125 -15.32 0.54 -14.16
C TYR A 125 -16.35 1.49 -14.78
N GLU A 126 -17.42 1.82 -14.03
CA GLU A 126 -18.43 2.81 -14.41
C GLU A 126 -18.16 4.18 -13.79
N GLY A 127 -17.06 4.31 -13.03
CA GLY A 127 -16.64 5.55 -12.37
C GLY A 127 -17.38 5.85 -11.08
N ARG A 128 -18.14 4.90 -10.52
CA ARG A 128 -18.83 5.05 -9.23
C ARG A 128 -17.85 4.77 -8.10
N GLN A 129 -17.90 5.60 -7.07
CA GLN A 129 -17.05 5.41 -5.89
C GLN A 129 -17.59 4.27 -5.02
N LEU A 130 -16.67 3.39 -4.61
CA LEU A 130 -16.86 2.42 -3.55
C LEU A 130 -16.09 2.87 -2.32
N SER A 131 -16.64 2.67 -1.13
CA SER A 131 -16.02 3.07 0.13
C SER A 131 -16.26 2.02 1.21
N CYS A 132 -15.23 1.75 2.00
CA CYS A 132 -15.31 1.00 3.23
C CYS A 132 -15.67 1.96 4.35
N GLU A 133 -16.80 1.77 5.03
CA GLU A 133 -17.29 2.62 6.11
C GLU A 133 -17.23 1.89 7.45
N HIS A 134 -16.29 2.30 8.32
CA HIS A 134 -16.14 1.73 9.66
C HIS A 134 -17.37 1.98 10.53
N GLY A 135 -17.92 3.21 10.51
CA GLY A 135 -19.05 3.58 11.35
C GLY A 135 -20.34 2.81 11.04
N GLY A 136 -20.49 2.41 9.78
CA GLY A 136 -21.60 1.55 9.33
C GLY A 136 -21.26 0.07 9.29
N ARG A 137 -20.00 -0.33 9.54
CA ARG A 137 -19.53 -1.71 9.41
C ARG A 137 -19.89 -2.29 8.05
N ARG A 138 -19.64 -1.52 6.96
CA ARG A 138 -20.18 -1.84 5.64
C ARG A 138 -19.29 -1.35 4.50
N VAL A 139 -19.53 -1.91 3.31
CA VAL A 139 -19.06 -1.40 2.03
C VAL A 139 -20.23 -0.75 1.33
N VAL A 140 -20.03 0.46 0.81
CA VAL A 140 -21.05 1.19 0.06
C VAL A 140 -20.57 1.57 -1.32
N ARG A 141 -21.51 1.80 -2.24
CA ARG A 141 -21.29 2.41 -3.54
C ARG A 141 -22.12 3.68 -3.67
N TYR A 142 -21.46 4.76 -4.02
CA TYR A 142 -22.11 6.02 -4.32
C TYR A 142 -22.49 6.06 -5.80
N GLU A 143 -23.79 6.07 -6.05
CA GLU A 143 -24.33 6.02 -7.40
C GLU A 143 -24.27 7.41 -8.07
N ILE A 144 -24.27 7.44 -9.42
CA ILE A 144 -24.21 8.69 -10.19
C ILE A 144 -25.40 9.62 -9.91
N ASN A 145 -26.55 9.03 -9.58
CA ASN A 145 -27.77 9.79 -9.24
C ASN A 145 -27.79 10.34 -7.80
N GLY A 146 -26.68 10.13 -7.05
CA GLY A 146 -26.53 10.61 -5.67
C GLY A 146 -27.06 9.66 -4.60
N THR A 147 -27.67 8.53 -4.95
CA THR A 147 -28.06 7.50 -3.96
C THR A 147 -26.87 6.70 -3.48
N VAL A 148 -27.02 6.03 -2.33
CA VAL A 148 -26.01 5.16 -1.75
C VAL A 148 -26.55 3.74 -1.70
N THR A 149 -25.81 2.81 -2.34
CA THR A 149 -26.12 1.38 -2.31
C THR A 149 -25.24 0.69 -1.31
N VAL A 150 -25.80 -0.04 -0.35
CA VAL A 150 -25.03 -0.92 0.53
C VAL A 150 -24.66 -2.17 -0.28
N ILE A 151 -23.35 -2.41 -0.42
CA ILE A 151 -22.80 -3.56 -1.14
C ILE A 151 -22.69 -4.76 -0.21
N ALA A 152 -22.23 -4.55 1.02
CA ALA A 152 -22.14 -5.57 2.06
C ALA A 152 -22.11 -4.92 3.44
N ASP A 153 -22.88 -5.45 4.39
CA ASP A 153 -22.87 -5.07 5.81
C ASP A 153 -22.86 -6.30 6.72
N LYS A 154 -23.15 -7.48 6.15
CA LYS A 154 -23.25 -8.74 6.88
C LYS A 154 -22.67 -9.91 6.10
N PHE A 155 -22.19 -10.90 6.84
CA PHE A 155 -21.84 -12.21 6.35
C PHE A 155 -22.53 -13.28 7.22
N GLU A 156 -23.29 -14.20 6.60
CA GLU A 156 -24.07 -15.23 7.32
C GLU A 156 -24.97 -14.67 8.44
N GLY A 157 -25.58 -13.52 8.19
CA GLY A 157 -26.50 -12.85 9.13
C GLY A 157 -25.83 -12.04 10.24
N LYS A 158 -24.49 -12.09 10.38
CA LYS A 158 -23.69 -11.36 11.35
C LYS A 158 -23.09 -10.12 10.73
N HIS A 159 -22.95 -9.04 11.50
CA HIS A 159 -22.29 -7.82 11.02
C HIS A 159 -20.82 -8.08 10.69
N LEU A 160 -20.34 -7.44 9.61
CA LEU A 160 -18.92 -7.33 9.31
C LEU A 160 -18.20 -6.62 10.47
N ASN A 161 -16.86 -6.73 10.56
CA ASN A 161 -16.09 -6.03 11.57
C ASN A 161 -16.03 -4.53 11.24
N SER A 162 -15.10 -4.14 10.42
CA SER A 162 -14.95 -2.78 9.88
C SER A 162 -14.18 -2.84 8.56
N PRO A 163 -14.88 -3.02 7.42
CA PRO A 163 -14.23 -3.08 6.12
C PRO A 163 -13.19 -1.98 5.95
N ASN A 164 -11.98 -2.36 5.48
CA ASN A 164 -10.80 -1.50 5.53
C ASN A 164 -10.34 -1.04 4.14
N ASP A 165 -9.80 -1.92 3.30
CA ASP A 165 -9.37 -1.57 1.93
C ASP A 165 -10.16 -2.37 0.88
N ILE A 166 -10.19 -1.86 -0.36
CA ILE A 166 -11.13 -2.33 -1.38
C ILE A 166 -10.54 -2.22 -2.78
N VAL A 167 -10.79 -3.24 -3.61
CA VAL A 167 -10.43 -3.27 -5.04
C VAL A 167 -11.54 -3.90 -5.87
N VAL A 168 -11.57 -3.58 -7.17
CA VAL A 168 -12.54 -4.12 -8.13
C VAL A 168 -11.81 -4.97 -9.16
N HIS A 169 -12.29 -6.20 -9.35
CA HIS A 169 -11.81 -7.10 -10.39
C HIS A 169 -12.51 -6.81 -11.73
N PRO A 170 -11.92 -7.10 -12.91
CA PRO A 170 -12.55 -6.83 -14.22
C PRO A 170 -13.91 -7.49 -14.46
N ASP A 171 -14.23 -8.55 -13.74
CA ASP A 171 -15.57 -9.17 -13.78
C ASP A 171 -16.64 -8.37 -13.02
N GLY A 172 -16.22 -7.22 -12.43
CA GLY A 172 -17.04 -6.37 -11.58
C GLY A 172 -17.06 -6.81 -10.11
N GLY A 173 -16.45 -7.93 -9.75
CA GLY A 173 -16.37 -8.43 -8.37
C GLY A 173 -15.67 -7.43 -7.46
N ILE A 174 -16.29 -7.15 -6.32
CA ILE A 174 -15.80 -6.20 -5.31
C ILE A 174 -15.12 -7.01 -4.21
N TRP A 175 -13.82 -6.75 -3.99
CA TRP A 175 -13.01 -7.46 -3.01
C TRP A 175 -12.57 -6.49 -1.92
N PHE A 176 -12.71 -6.89 -0.64
CA PHE A 176 -12.36 -6.03 0.48
C PHE A 176 -11.84 -6.83 1.68
N THR A 177 -11.10 -6.16 2.54
CA THR A 177 -10.60 -6.69 3.81
C THR A 177 -11.49 -6.25 4.96
N ASP A 178 -11.63 -7.08 6.00
CA ASP A 178 -12.51 -6.82 7.14
C ASP A 178 -11.80 -7.05 8.49
N PRO A 179 -10.84 -6.20 8.86
CA PRO A 179 -10.21 -6.20 10.19
C PRO A 179 -11.08 -5.45 11.21
N PRO A 180 -10.75 -5.52 12.52
CA PRO A 180 -11.57 -4.88 13.55
C PRO A 180 -11.19 -3.45 13.90
N TYR A 181 -10.39 -2.73 13.08
CA TYR A 181 -9.85 -1.42 13.46
C TYR A 181 -10.92 -0.40 13.83
N GLY A 182 -11.97 -0.30 13.04
CA GLY A 182 -13.06 0.66 13.25
C GLY A 182 -14.01 0.32 14.41
N ILE A 183 -13.90 -0.90 15.00
CA ILE A 183 -14.72 -1.31 16.15
C ILE A 183 -13.91 -1.51 17.43
N ASN A 184 -12.58 -1.34 17.39
CA ASN A 184 -11.72 -1.46 18.58
C ASN A 184 -11.90 -0.28 19.57
N GLY A 185 -12.49 0.84 19.13
CA GLY A 185 -12.71 2.04 19.93
C GLY A 185 -13.55 3.07 19.19
N ASN A 186 -13.60 4.29 19.72
CA ASN A 186 -14.44 5.38 19.20
C ASN A 186 -13.63 6.46 18.46
N TYR A 187 -12.46 6.13 17.94
CA TYR A 187 -11.59 7.07 17.21
C TYR A 187 -11.77 6.98 15.69
N GLU A 188 -11.82 5.75 15.17
CA GLU A 188 -11.95 5.49 13.72
C GLU A 188 -13.34 4.90 13.35
N GLY A 189 -14.26 4.89 14.28
CA GLY A 189 -15.60 4.33 14.13
C GLY A 189 -16.31 4.29 15.47
N TYR A 190 -17.07 3.23 15.72
CA TYR A 190 -17.79 3.04 16.96
C TYR A 190 -17.40 1.69 17.58
N GLN A 191 -17.03 1.70 18.87
CA GLN A 191 -16.72 0.50 19.59
C GLN A 191 -17.86 -0.51 19.51
N ALA A 192 -17.56 -1.74 19.11
CA ALA A 192 -18.54 -2.82 19.01
C ALA A 192 -17.88 -4.18 19.20
N GLU A 193 -18.68 -5.18 19.53
CA GLU A 193 -18.23 -6.56 19.60
C GLU A 193 -17.99 -7.13 18.19
N LYS A 194 -16.95 -7.93 18.09
CA LYS A 194 -16.63 -8.68 16.89
C LYS A 194 -17.59 -9.87 16.72
N GLU A 195 -18.30 -9.94 15.60
CA GLU A 195 -19.27 -11.00 15.32
C GLU A 195 -18.74 -12.06 14.34
N VAL A 196 -17.77 -11.68 13.49
CA VAL A 196 -17.15 -12.57 12.51
C VAL A 196 -15.63 -12.59 12.68
N LYS A 197 -14.98 -13.67 12.20
CA LYS A 197 -13.53 -13.72 12.10
C LYS A 197 -13.04 -12.76 11.03
N GLU A 198 -11.88 -12.17 11.23
CA GLU A 198 -11.20 -11.33 10.24
C GLU A 198 -11.01 -12.12 8.94
N ALA A 199 -11.32 -11.50 7.83
CA ALA A 199 -11.28 -12.16 6.53
C ALA A 199 -11.12 -11.19 5.37
N VAL A 200 -10.91 -11.77 4.20
CA VAL A 200 -11.08 -11.10 2.91
C VAL A 200 -12.37 -11.63 2.29
N TYR A 201 -13.18 -10.73 1.79
CA TYR A 201 -14.46 -11.04 1.16
C TYR A 201 -14.49 -10.62 -0.31
N ARG A 202 -15.35 -11.27 -1.09
CA ARG A 202 -15.74 -10.88 -2.44
C ARG A 202 -17.26 -10.80 -2.52
N VAL A 203 -17.75 -9.72 -3.11
CA VAL A 203 -19.17 -9.57 -3.47
C VAL A 203 -19.32 -9.67 -4.97
N ASP A 204 -20.27 -10.50 -5.41
CA ASP A 204 -20.67 -10.56 -6.81
C ASP A 204 -21.63 -9.40 -7.11
N PRO A 205 -21.31 -8.51 -8.07
CA PRO A 205 -22.11 -7.31 -8.30
C PRO A 205 -23.48 -7.59 -8.96
N LYS A 206 -23.66 -8.79 -9.54
CA LYS A 206 -24.89 -9.18 -10.23
C LYS A 206 -25.88 -9.86 -9.28
N THR A 207 -25.37 -10.69 -8.38
CA THR A 207 -26.19 -11.49 -7.46
C THR A 207 -26.22 -10.95 -6.05
N ALA A 208 -25.34 -9.95 -5.75
CA ALA A 208 -25.07 -9.43 -4.41
C ALA A 208 -24.61 -10.52 -3.41
N GLN A 209 -24.18 -11.68 -3.92
CA GLN A 209 -23.68 -12.75 -3.08
C GLN A 209 -22.31 -12.37 -2.51
N ILE A 210 -22.18 -12.40 -1.19
CA ILE A 210 -20.91 -12.26 -0.49
C ILE A 210 -20.30 -13.64 -0.23
N VAL A 211 -19.00 -13.75 -0.50
CA VAL A 211 -18.21 -14.96 -0.27
C VAL A 211 -16.98 -14.59 0.56
N LYS A 212 -16.72 -15.32 1.62
CA LYS A 212 -15.45 -15.28 2.33
C LYS A 212 -14.42 -16.04 1.51
N VAL A 213 -13.41 -15.33 0.97
CA VAL A 213 -12.41 -15.92 0.06
C VAL A 213 -11.19 -16.44 0.80
N THR A 214 -10.86 -15.85 1.95
CA THR A 214 -9.87 -16.39 2.90
C THR A 214 -10.06 -15.78 4.29
N ASP A 215 -9.77 -16.56 5.33
CA ASP A 215 -9.63 -16.12 6.71
C ASP A 215 -8.29 -16.59 7.32
N GLU A 216 -7.31 -16.88 6.44
CA GLU A 216 -5.91 -17.16 6.81
C GLU A 216 -5.13 -15.86 7.05
N VAL A 217 -5.75 -14.91 7.71
CA VAL A 217 -5.24 -13.57 8.02
C VAL A 217 -5.55 -13.23 9.48
N VAL A 218 -4.74 -12.38 10.10
CA VAL A 218 -4.90 -11.96 11.51
C VAL A 218 -5.56 -10.59 11.60
N ALA A 219 -5.05 -9.61 10.86
CA ALA A 219 -5.64 -8.28 10.73
C ALA A 219 -5.36 -7.77 9.31
N PRO A 220 -6.14 -8.25 8.32
CA PRO A 220 -5.92 -7.90 6.92
C PRO A 220 -6.16 -6.40 6.72
N ASN A 221 -5.30 -5.79 5.91
CA ASN A 221 -5.29 -4.36 5.63
C ASN A 221 -5.35 -4.13 4.12
N GLY A 222 -4.34 -3.54 3.50
CA GLY A 222 -4.30 -3.29 2.06
C GLY A 222 -4.37 -4.57 1.23
N LEU A 223 -5.04 -4.48 0.08
CA LEU A 223 -5.06 -5.56 -0.91
C LEU A 223 -4.88 -5.02 -2.32
N CYS A 224 -4.24 -5.81 -3.20
CA CYS A 224 -4.15 -5.50 -4.63
C CYS A 224 -3.97 -6.75 -5.49
N PHE A 225 -4.46 -6.69 -6.72
CA PHE A 225 -4.21 -7.73 -7.70
C PHE A 225 -2.86 -7.54 -8.40
N SER A 226 -2.29 -8.66 -8.92
CA SER A 226 -1.24 -8.60 -9.93
C SER A 226 -1.78 -7.98 -11.23
N PRO A 227 -0.90 -7.49 -12.16
CA PRO A 227 -1.36 -6.83 -13.39
C PRO A 227 -2.30 -7.67 -14.25
N ASP A 228 -2.16 -8.99 -14.22
CA ASP A 228 -2.97 -9.97 -14.95
C ASP A 228 -4.18 -10.49 -14.16
N TYR A 229 -4.42 -9.95 -12.95
CA TYR A 229 -5.48 -10.36 -12.02
C TYR A 229 -5.44 -11.83 -11.55
N LYS A 230 -4.36 -12.55 -11.84
CA LYS A 230 -4.23 -13.95 -11.44
C LYS A 230 -3.73 -14.16 -10.03
N ARG A 231 -3.29 -13.10 -9.35
CA ARG A 231 -2.85 -13.14 -7.96
C ARG A 231 -3.50 -12.02 -7.18
N LEU A 232 -3.80 -12.30 -5.90
CA LEU A 232 -4.19 -11.30 -4.92
C LEU A 232 -3.12 -11.25 -3.84
N TYR A 233 -2.59 -10.04 -3.60
CA TYR A 233 -1.73 -9.73 -2.46
C TYR A 233 -2.59 -9.13 -1.36
N VAL A 234 -2.35 -9.54 -0.11
CA VAL A 234 -3.00 -8.97 1.07
C VAL A 234 -1.94 -8.68 2.12
N ALA A 235 -1.86 -7.43 2.54
CA ALA A 235 -1.09 -7.01 3.69
C ALA A 235 -1.83 -7.45 4.96
N ASP A 236 -1.15 -8.19 5.82
CA ASP A 236 -1.66 -8.62 7.11
C ASP A 236 -0.84 -7.94 8.21
N THR A 237 -1.32 -6.79 8.65
CA THR A 237 -0.61 -5.97 9.64
C THR A 237 -0.49 -6.71 10.98
N GLY A 238 -1.45 -7.57 11.33
CA GLY A 238 -1.43 -8.34 12.56
C GLY A 238 -0.28 -9.36 12.61
N SER A 239 -0.02 -10.06 11.52
CA SER A 239 1.12 -10.98 11.39
C SER A 239 2.39 -10.30 10.90
N ARG A 240 2.31 -9.05 10.42
CA ARG A 240 3.39 -8.29 9.77
C ARG A 240 3.90 -8.94 8.49
N GLU A 241 3.04 -9.64 7.82
CA GLU A 241 3.31 -10.38 6.60
C GLU A 241 2.46 -9.83 5.46
N THR A 242 2.93 -9.96 4.25
CA THR A 242 2.08 -9.87 3.06
C THR A 242 2.00 -11.26 2.47
N LYS A 243 0.80 -11.73 2.26
CA LYS A 243 0.52 -13.03 1.66
C LYS A 243 0.04 -12.86 0.22
N VAL A 244 0.20 -13.90 -0.58
CA VAL A 244 -0.25 -13.92 -1.96
C VAL A 244 -0.98 -15.23 -2.24
N TRP A 245 -2.09 -15.14 -2.96
CA TRP A 245 -2.89 -16.28 -3.41
C TRP A 245 -3.06 -16.24 -4.93
N ASP A 246 -3.25 -17.40 -5.52
CA ASP A 246 -3.75 -17.52 -6.88
C ASP A 246 -5.26 -17.26 -6.91
N VAL A 247 -5.72 -16.48 -7.89
CA VAL A 247 -7.13 -16.10 -8.08
C VAL A 247 -7.73 -16.93 -9.19
N ALA A 248 -8.83 -17.63 -8.89
CA ALA A 248 -9.62 -18.37 -9.87
C ALA A 248 -11.10 -18.07 -9.66
N ALA A 249 -11.69 -17.27 -10.55
CA ALA A 249 -13.07 -16.79 -10.44
C ALA A 249 -13.33 -16.09 -9.08
N ASN A 250 -14.09 -16.73 -8.20
CA ASN A 250 -14.45 -16.19 -6.88
C ASN A 250 -13.71 -16.88 -5.72
N ARG A 251 -12.58 -17.56 -5.98
CA ARG A 251 -11.83 -18.32 -4.99
C ARG A 251 -10.36 -17.96 -4.99
N LEU A 252 -9.75 -18.11 -3.82
CA LEU A 252 -8.32 -18.06 -3.62
C LEU A 252 -7.77 -19.46 -3.37
N SER A 253 -6.56 -19.72 -3.86
CA SER A 253 -5.84 -20.97 -3.66
C SER A 253 -4.34 -20.72 -3.53
N ASN A 254 -3.58 -21.73 -3.11
CA ASN A 254 -2.12 -21.69 -3.03
C ASN A 254 -1.58 -20.50 -2.23
N GLY A 255 -2.25 -20.17 -1.11
CA GLY A 255 -1.83 -19.09 -0.21
C GLY A 255 -0.42 -19.31 0.30
N LYS A 256 0.43 -18.29 0.20
CA LYS A 256 1.81 -18.34 0.69
C LYS A 256 2.31 -16.97 1.11
N LEU A 257 3.36 -16.98 1.92
CA LEU A 257 4.10 -15.75 2.24
C LEU A 257 4.68 -15.14 0.96
N PHE A 258 4.39 -13.85 0.73
CA PHE A 258 5.06 -13.05 -0.30
C PHE A 258 6.27 -12.35 0.30
N ILE A 259 6.09 -11.62 1.41
CA ILE A 259 7.18 -10.97 2.14
C ILE A 259 6.79 -10.77 3.61
N LYS A 260 7.79 -10.90 4.48
CA LYS A 260 7.77 -10.31 5.83
C LYS A 260 8.62 -9.06 5.77
N LEU A 261 7.97 -7.91 5.93
CA LEU A 261 8.68 -6.65 5.80
C LEU A 261 9.53 -6.40 7.04
N ASP A 262 10.83 -6.28 6.82
CA ASP A 262 11.79 -5.82 7.82
C ASP A 262 12.49 -4.56 7.29
N VAL A 263 12.22 -3.42 7.95
CA VAL A 263 12.85 -2.15 7.61
C VAL A 263 13.74 -1.75 8.79
N PRO A 264 15.07 -1.82 8.64
CA PRO A 264 16.00 -1.49 9.71
C PRO A 264 15.76 -0.08 10.28
N GLY A 265 15.82 0.06 11.60
CA GLY A 265 15.69 1.35 12.28
C GLY A 265 14.25 1.82 12.53
N THR A 266 13.23 1.03 12.21
CA THR A 266 11.82 1.39 12.44
C THR A 266 11.22 0.81 13.71
N GLY A 267 12.01 0.09 14.51
CA GLY A 267 11.54 -0.63 15.71
C GLY A 267 10.86 -1.96 15.37
N ALA A 268 10.17 -2.56 16.33
CA ALA A 268 9.51 -3.83 16.12
C ALA A 268 8.41 -3.74 15.06
N GLY A 269 8.80 -4.05 13.83
CA GLY A 269 8.01 -4.46 12.70
C GLY A 269 6.80 -3.60 12.35
N SER A 270 6.94 -2.86 11.30
CA SER A 270 5.79 -2.42 10.53
C SER A 270 5.59 -3.39 9.36
N GLY A 271 4.47 -4.11 9.34
CA GLY A 271 3.96 -4.69 8.11
C GLY A 271 3.59 -3.58 7.11
N PHE A 272 3.16 -3.95 5.93
CA PHE A 272 2.47 -3.02 5.04
C PHE A 272 1.08 -2.68 5.62
N ASP A 273 0.66 -1.45 5.30
CA ASP A 273 -0.69 -0.96 5.46
C ASP A 273 -1.41 -1.06 4.10
N GLY A 274 -1.76 0.02 3.43
CA GLY A 274 -2.32 -0.01 2.08
C GLY A 274 -1.28 -0.33 1.00
N ILE A 275 -1.65 -1.15 0.02
CA ILE A 275 -0.75 -1.61 -1.06
C ILE A 275 -1.38 -1.46 -2.44
N ARG A 276 -0.57 -1.17 -3.45
CA ARG A 276 -0.99 -1.17 -4.87
C ARG A 276 0.09 -1.78 -5.75
N CYS A 277 -0.33 -2.33 -6.89
CA CYS A 277 0.57 -2.96 -7.86
C CYS A 277 0.82 -2.03 -9.06
N ASP A 278 2.06 -1.98 -9.56
CA ASP A 278 2.37 -1.34 -10.83
C ASP A 278 2.29 -2.33 -12.01
N VAL A 279 2.39 -1.82 -13.24
CA VAL A 279 2.27 -2.63 -14.46
C VAL A 279 3.35 -3.69 -14.64
N ASP A 280 4.48 -3.57 -13.94
CA ASP A 280 5.57 -4.55 -13.94
C ASP A 280 5.40 -5.59 -12.81
N GLY A 281 4.32 -5.48 -12.03
CA GLY A 281 4.00 -6.38 -10.93
C GLY A 281 4.72 -6.07 -9.61
N ASN A 282 5.39 -4.91 -9.49
CA ASN A 282 5.93 -4.52 -8.21
C ASN A 282 4.80 -4.06 -7.28
N VAL A 283 4.87 -4.47 -6.02
CA VAL A 283 3.97 -4.03 -4.96
C VAL A 283 4.57 -2.80 -4.29
N TRP A 284 3.83 -1.70 -4.33
CA TRP A 284 4.12 -0.44 -3.66
C TRP A 284 3.22 -0.34 -2.44
N GLY A 285 3.81 -0.19 -1.26
CA GLY A 285 3.00 -0.22 -0.05
C GLY A 285 3.42 0.82 0.98
N GLY A 286 2.41 1.36 1.64
CA GLY A 286 2.57 2.22 2.80
C GLY A 286 3.15 1.43 3.97
N ALA A 287 4.11 2.03 4.67
CA ALA A 287 4.79 1.45 5.81
C ALA A 287 5.48 2.54 6.64
N ARG A 288 6.29 2.13 7.59
CA ARG A 288 7.27 2.98 8.29
C ARG A 288 8.67 2.69 7.73
N PRO A 289 9.42 3.69 7.31
CA PRO A 289 9.12 5.11 7.11
C PRO A 289 8.75 5.41 5.65
N GLY A 290 7.48 5.58 5.36
CA GLY A 290 7.02 5.94 4.01
C GLY A 290 6.71 4.72 3.15
N VAL A 291 7.07 4.71 1.86
CA VAL A 291 6.67 3.65 0.91
C VAL A 291 7.81 2.68 0.68
N GLN A 292 7.50 1.39 0.69
CA GLN A 292 8.43 0.32 0.32
C GLN A 292 7.99 -0.30 -1.00
N ILE A 293 8.94 -0.62 -1.86
CA ILE A 293 8.68 -1.19 -3.18
C ILE A 293 9.29 -2.58 -3.28
N ILE A 294 8.42 -3.57 -3.55
CA ILE A 294 8.76 -4.99 -3.58
C ILE A 294 8.57 -5.52 -5.00
N ALA A 295 9.61 -6.11 -5.55
CA ALA A 295 9.53 -6.80 -6.85
C ALA A 295 8.63 -8.04 -6.77
N PRO A 296 8.13 -8.57 -7.91
CA PRO A 296 7.29 -9.78 -7.94
C PRO A 296 7.95 -11.03 -7.33
N THR A 297 9.27 -10.98 -7.15
CA THR A 297 10.06 -12.04 -6.49
C THR A 297 10.01 -11.99 -4.96
N GLY A 298 9.41 -10.95 -4.36
CA GLY A 298 9.45 -10.69 -2.92
C GLY A 298 10.68 -9.89 -2.47
N GLN A 299 11.55 -9.47 -3.39
CA GLN A 299 12.73 -8.67 -3.06
C GLN A 299 12.34 -7.19 -2.88
N ARG A 300 12.78 -6.56 -1.80
CA ARG A 300 12.66 -5.11 -1.62
C ARG A 300 13.68 -4.40 -2.53
N ILE A 301 13.20 -3.58 -3.46
CA ILE A 301 14.02 -2.93 -4.49
C ILE A 301 14.14 -1.42 -4.34
N GLY A 302 13.19 -0.79 -3.64
CA GLY A 302 13.18 0.67 -3.49
C GLY A 302 12.46 1.11 -2.22
N MET A 303 12.67 2.37 -1.89
CA MET A 303 12.03 3.02 -0.75
C MET A 303 11.82 4.51 -1.07
N ILE A 304 10.68 5.05 -0.65
CA ILE A 304 10.41 6.49 -0.61
C ILE A 304 10.26 6.86 0.86
N ARG A 305 11.17 7.70 1.36
CA ARG A 305 11.16 8.15 2.74
C ARG A 305 10.19 9.30 2.93
N LEU A 306 9.31 9.18 3.91
CA LEU A 306 8.41 10.25 4.34
C LEU A 306 8.70 10.63 5.80
N PRO A 307 8.45 11.88 6.19
CA PRO A 307 8.57 12.28 7.59
C PRO A 307 7.47 11.70 8.49
N GLU A 308 6.47 11.09 7.87
CA GLU A 308 5.29 10.52 8.51
C GLU A 308 5.12 9.04 8.13
N ASN A 309 4.34 8.29 8.90
CA ASN A 309 3.96 6.93 8.52
C ASN A 309 3.03 6.99 7.30
N CYS A 310 3.39 6.28 6.24
CA CYS A 310 2.51 6.13 5.09
C CYS A 310 1.50 5.04 5.37
N ALA A 311 0.22 5.40 5.38
CA ALA A 311 -0.86 4.47 5.58
C ALA A 311 -1.27 3.79 4.25
N ASN A 312 -1.39 4.55 3.16
CA ASN A 312 -1.88 3.97 1.91
C ASN A 312 -1.31 4.70 0.68
N VAL A 313 -1.41 4.05 -0.49
CA VAL A 313 -0.91 4.58 -1.76
C VAL A 313 -1.92 4.39 -2.88
N CYS A 314 -1.88 5.30 -3.88
CA CYS A 314 -2.69 5.21 -5.08
C CYS A 314 -1.92 5.75 -6.28
N PHE A 315 -2.01 5.08 -7.42
CA PHE A 315 -1.51 5.60 -8.68
C PHE A 315 -2.61 6.41 -9.39
N GLY A 316 -2.32 7.66 -9.69
CA GLY A 316 -3.26 8.55 -10.36
C GLY A 316 -2.59 9.49 -11.36
N GLY A 317 -3.30 10.57 -11.69
CA GLY A 317 -2.94 11.47 -12.78
C GLY A 317 -3.31 10.92 -14.16
N PRO A 318 -3.27 11.74 -15.23
CA PRO A 318 -3.74 11.35 -16.56
C PRO A 318 -3.01 10.15 -17.16
N ARG A 319 -1.76 9.92 -16.78
CA ARG A 319 -0.94 8.78 -17.21
C ARG A 319 -0.85 7.69 -16.16
N ARG A 320 -1.50 7.88 -14.99
CA ARG A 320 -1.45 6.98 -13.83
C ARG A 320 -0.04 6.68 -13.34
N ASN A 321 0.87 7.63 -13.55
CA ASN A 321 2.27 7.59 -13.11
C ASN A 321 2.57 8.61 -12.00
N ARG A 322 1.55 9.17 -11.37
CA ARG A 322 1.67 9.96 -10.16
C ARG A 322 1.24 9.12 -8.97
N LEU A 323 2.21 8.79 -8.13
CA LEU A 323 1.97 8.10 -6.87
C LEU A 323 1.45 9.12 -5.86
N PHE A 324 0.27 8.90 -5.31
CA PHE A 324 -0.26 9.61 -4.16
C PHE A 324 -0.06 8.75 -2.92
N MET A 325 0.27 9.38 -1.81
CA MET A 325 0.61 8.73 -0.54
C MET A 325 -0.13 9.45 0.58
N THR A 326 -1.05 8.77 1.23
CA THR A 326 -1.68 9.25 2.46
C THR A 326 -0.80 8.86 3.64
N ALA A 327 -0.44 9.84 4.46
CA ALA A 327 0.51 9.62 5.54
C ALA A 327 0.11 10.47 6.74
N SER A 328 -0.27 9.82 7.83
CA SER A 328 -0.71 10.46 9.09
C SER A 328 -1.54 11.73 8.87
N GLN A 329 -0.91 12.90 8.86
CA GLN A 329 -1.60 14.20 8.74
C GLN A 329 -1.61 14.77 7.33
N SER A 330 -0.99 14.09 6.34
CA SER A 330 -0.67 14.70 5.06
C SER A 330 -1.04 13.83 3.85
N LEU A 331 -1.21 14.50 2.72
CA LEU A 331 -1.21 13.91 1.40
C LEU A 331 0.06 14.31 0.66
N TYR A 332 0.83 13.32 0.22
CA TYR A 332 2.02 13.50 -0.62
C TYR A 332 1.79 13.00 -2.03
N SER A 333 2.62 13.47 -2.97
CA SER A 333 2.67 12.92 -4.32
C SER A 333 4.07 12.94 -4.92
N LEU A 334 4.32 11.98 -5.81
CA LEU A 334 5.56 11.83 -6.56
C LEU A 334 5.26 11.31 -7.96
N TYR A 335 5.88 11.88 -8.99
CA TYR A 335 5.89 11.27 -10.32
C TYR A 335 6.92 10.16 -10.41
N VAL A 336 6.53 9.04 -10.98
CA VAL A 336 7.38 7.85 -11.16
C VAL A 336 7.38 7.40 -12.63
N GLN A 337 8.40 6.61 -13.02
CA GLN A 337 8.58 6.13 -14.41
C GLN A 337 7.80 4.82 -14.67
N THR A 338 6.85 4.49 -13.83
CA THR A 338 5.89 3.40 -14.02
C THR A 338 4.47 3.93 -13.84
N ARG A 339 3.49 3.07 -13.99
CA ARG A 339 2.08 3.40 -13.76
C ARG A 339 1.38 2.30 -12.98
N GLY A 340 0.30 2.66 -12.31
CA GLY A 340 -0.53 1.68 -11.63
C GLY A 340 -1.09 0.63 -12.58
N ALA A 341 -1.13 -0.61 -12.14
CA ALA A 341 -1.64 -1.73 -12.94
C ALA A 341 -3.14 -1.60 -13.22
N HIS A 342 -3.90 -1.07 -12.25
CA HIS A 342 -5.37 -1.06 -12.27
C HIS A 342 -5.93 0.35 -12.19
N ILE A 343 -7.24 0.50 -12.38
CA ILE A 343 -7.93 1.81 -12.41
C ILE A 343 -7.89 2.56 -11.08
N CYS A 344 -7.70 1.88 -9.97
CA CYS A 344 -7.46 2.48 -8.64
C CYS A 344 -6.54 1.58 -7.82
#